data_30c1540c698dfef4e86b1d6c77ec6ecd
#
_entry.id   30c1540c698dfef4e86b1d6c77ec6ecd
#
_cell.length_a   1.000
_cell.length_b   1.000
_cell.length_c   1.000
_cell.angle_alpha   90.00
_cell.angle_beta   90.00
_cell.angle_gamma   90.00
#
_symmetry.space_group_name_H-M   'P 1'
#
loop_
_entity.id
_entity.type
_entity.pdbx_description
1 polymer ?
#
loop_
_entity_poly.entity_id
_entity_poly.type
_entity_poly.pdbx_seq_one_letter_code
_entity_poly.pdbx_strand_id
1 'polypeptide(L)'
;MGDNPMLKFVGTVQDYPAKRIPNERAHDFVEISKSFLLDKAEEQASRCSQCGVPYCSTHCPLHNHIPDWLRLTAEGRLREAYELSNATSTMPEICGRICPQDRLCEGNCVIEFSGHGAV
;
A
#
# COMPACT_ATOMS: atom_id res chain seq x y z
N MET A 1 -19.13 8.60 18.50
CA MET A 1 -17.75 8.35 18.05
C MET A 1 -17.83 7.84 16.63
N GLY A 2 -17.23 8.56 15.69
CA GLY A 2 -17.16 8.06 14.33
C GLY A 2 -16.36 6.75 14.28
N ASP A 3 -16.79 5.81 13.47
CA ASP A 3 -16.05 4.56 13.26
C ASP A 3 -14.70 4.90 12.64
N ASN A 4 -13.61 4.55 13.33
CA ASN A 4 -12.27 4.78 12.81
C ASN A 4 -12.06 3.85 11.61
N PRO A 5 -11.83 4.38 10.39
CA PRO A 5 -11.66 3.54 9.21
C PRO A 5 -10.33 2.75 9.22
N MET A 6 -9.44 3.03 10.16
CA MET A 6 -8.11 2.43 10.23
C MET A 6 -8.01 1.36 11.30
N LEU A 7 -6.84 0.73 11.44
CA LEU A 7 -6.56 -0.32 12.45
C LEU A 7 -7.34 -1.62 12.25
N LYS A 8 -7.75 -1.92 11.03
CA LYS A 8 -8.56 -3.11 10.73
C LYS A 8 -7.75 -4.40 10.54
N PHE A 9 -6.43 -4.37 10.71
CA PHE A 9 -5.53 -5.49 10.38
C PHE A 9 -5.82 -6.79 11.15
N VAL A 10 -6.40 -6.73 12.33
CA VAL A 10 -6.74 -7.93 13.11
C VAL A 10 -7.89 -8.72 12.48
N GLY A 11 -8.91 -8.00 11.99
CA GLY A 11 -10.09 -8.60 11.39
C GLY A 11 -10.07 -8.70 9.87
N THR A 12 -9.12 -8.02 9.21
CA THR A 12 -8.99 -7.98 7.75
C THR A 12 -7.66 -8.60 7.35
N VAL A 13 -7.71 -9.75 6.72
CA VAL A 13 -6.52 -10.47 6.25
C VAL A 13 -5.87 -9.73 5.09
N GLN A 14 -4.54 -9.79 5.04
CA GLN A 14 -3.76 -9.26 3.92
C GLN A 14 -4.19 -9.92 2.60
N ASP A 15 -4.41 -9.11 1.59
CA ASP A 15 -4.73 -9.55 0.25
C ASP A 15 -4.11 -8.61 -0.77
N TYR A 16 -3.53 -9.16 -1.82
CA TYR A 16 -2.90 -8.42 -2.91
C TYR A 16 -3.66 -8.62 -4.21
N PRO A 17 -3.55 -7.68 -5.16
CA PRO A 17 -4.05 -7.91 -6.52
C PRO A 17 -3.44 -9.19 -7.10
N ALA A 18 -4.28 -10.04 -7.66
CA ALA A 18 -3.82 -11.25 -8.33
C ALA A 18 -2.92 -10.90 -9.52
N LYS A 19 -1.88 -11.68 -9.75
CA LYS A 19 -1.06 -11.53 -10.95
C LYS A 19 -1.74 -12.18 -12.15
N ARG A 20 -1.58 -11.57 -13.32
CA ARG A 20 -1.98 -12.18 -14.59
C ARG A 20 -1.16 -13.46 -14.82
N ILE A 21 -1.75 -14.44 -15.46
CA ILE A 21 -1.07 -15.73 -15.71
C ILE A 21 0.19 -15.54 -16.60
N PRO A 22 1.26 -16.32 -16.38
CA PRO A 22 2.52 -16.15 -17.10
C PRO A 22 2.38 -16.21 -18.62
N ASN A 23 1.51 -17.07 -19.13
CA ASN A 23 1.31 -17.22 -20.58
C ASN A 23 0.76 -15.93 -21.23
N GLU A 24 -0.18 -15.24 -20.58
CA GLU A 24 -0.67 -13.94 -21.07
C GLU A 24 0.43 -12.89 -21.02
N ARG A 25 1.18 -12.84 -19.91
CA ARG A 25 2.26 -11.87 -19.71
C ARG A 25 3.42 -12.03 -20.69
N ALA A 26 3.62 -13.23 -21.22
CA ALA A 26 4.68 -13.50 -22.19
C ALA A 26 4.43 -12.86 -23.57
N HIS A 27 3.20 -12.45 -23.85
CA HIS A 27 2.78 -11.94 -25.16
C HIS A 27 2.55 -10.44 -25.21
N ASP A 28 2.71 -9.73 -24.08
CA ASP A 28 2.49 -8.29 -24.02
C ASP A 28 3.41 -7.61 -22.99
N PHE A 29 3.33 -6.28 -22.91
CA PHE A 29 4.02 -5.46 -21.93
C PHE A 29 3.03 -4.72 -21.01
N VAL A 30 1.84 -5.28 -20.85
CA VAL A 30 0.80 -4.73 -19.99
C VAL A 30 1.11 -5.05 -18.52
N GLU A 31 0.48 -4.34 -17.60
CA GLU A 31 0.65 -4.50 -16.15
C GLU A 31 0.57 -5.97 -15.71
N ILE A 32 1.48 -6.38 -14.85
CA ILE A 32 1.57 -7.76 -14.33
C ILE A 32 0.40 -8.09 -13.42
N SER A 33 0.04 -7.16 -12.54
CA SER A 33 -1.03 -7.33 -11.57
C SER A 33 -2.38 -6.90 -12.13
N LYS A 34 -3.44 -7.59 -11.72
CA LYS A 34 -4.81 -7.15 -11.95
C LYS A 34 -5.13 -5.92 -11.10
N SER A 35 -6.08 -5.12 -11.52
CA SER A 35 -6.54 -3.97 -10.74
C SER A 35 -7.35 -4.43 -9.54
N PHE A 36 -7.16 -3.77 -8.38
CA PHE A 36 -8.11 -3.85 -7.29
C PHE A 36 -9.37 -3.06 -7.61
N LEU A 37 -10.51 -3.56 -7.16
CA LEU A 37 -11.72 -2.76 -7.06
C LEU A 37 -11.53 -1.72 -5.95
N LEU A 38 -12.21 -0.59 -6.07
CA LEU A 38 -12.06 0.51 -5.13
C LEU A 38 -12.34 0.11 -3.68
N ASP A 39 -13.45 -0.58 -3.45
CA ASP A 39 -13.84 -1.10 -2.13
C ASP A 39 -12.78 -2.03 -1.53
N LYS A 40 -12.13 -2.84 -2.35
CA LYS A 40 -11.04 -3.71 -1.92
C LYS A 40 -9.78 -2.92 -1.56
N ALA A 41 -9.48 -1.87 -2.31
CA ALA A 41 -8.37 -0.97 -2.01
C ALA A 41 -8.61 -0.23 -0.68
N GLU A 42 -9.82 0.25 -0.45
CA GLU A 42 -10.23 0.89 0.81
C GLU A 42 -10.11 -0.10 1.99
N GLU A 43 -10.60 -1.33 1.82
CA GLU A 43 -10.49 -2.38 2.83
C GLU A 43 -9.04 -2.68 3.21
N GLN A 44 -8.18 -2.90 2.22
CA GLN A 44 -6.77 -3.22 2.46
C GLN A 44 -6.01 -2.03 3.06
N ALA A 45 -6.25 -0.82 2.59
CA ALA A 45 -5.65 0.39 3.15
C ALA A 45 -6.06 0.61 4.62
N SER A 46 -7.28 0.23 4.99
CA SER A 46 -7.80 0.35 6.35
C SER A 46 -7.06 -0.52 7.38
N ARG A 47 -6.26 -1.46 6.94
CA ARG A 47 -5.44 -2.31 7.81
C ARG A 47 -4.33 -1.52 8.50
N CYS A 48 -3.91 -0.39 7.94
CA CYS A 48 -2.83 0.43 8.48
C CYS A 48 -3.10 0.88 9.92
N SER A 49 -2.11 0.72 10.80
CA SER A 49 -2.21 1.10 12.21
C SER A 49 -1.96 2.58 12.49
N GLN A 50 -1.66 3.38 11.48
CA GLN A 50 -1.42 4.83 11.62
C GLN A 50 -0.36 5.15 12.70
N CYS A 51 0.80 4.51 12.60
CA CYS A 51 1.86 4.59 13.60
C CYS A 51 2.33 6.02 13.84
N GLY A 52 2.55 6.39 15.11
CA GLY A 52 3.16 7.67 15.50
C GLY A 52 4.61 7.78 15.03
N VAL A 53 5.35 6.66 15.01
CA VAL A 53 6.65 6.54 14.36
C VAL A 53 6.50 5.56 13.19
N PRO A 54 6.28 6.05 11.95
CA PRO A 54 6.01 5.21 10.81
C PRO A 54 7.32 4.63 10.24
N TYR A 55 7.68 3.44 10.66
CA TYR A 55 8.89 2.76 10.18
C TYR A 55 8.86 2.53 8.66
N CYS A 56 7.69 2.32 8.08
CA CYS A 56 7.53 2.25 6.62
C CYS A 56 8.06 3.51 5.92
N SER A 57 7.68 4.69 6.39
CA SER A 57 8.17 5.96 5.84
C SER A 57 9.64 6.20 6.15
N THR A 58 10.08 5.83 7.34
CA THR A 58 11.48 6.00 7.78
C THR A 58 12.43 5.15 6.93
N HIS A 59 12.04 3.92 6.59
CA HIS A 59 12.86 3.02 5.76
C HIS A 59 12.66 3.20 4.26
N CYS A 60 11.69 4.01 3.84
CA CYS A 60 11.57 4.41 2.45
C CYS A 60 12.70 5.39 2.09
N PRO A 61 13.54 5.11 1.07
CA PRO A 61 14.60 6.04 0.65
C PRO A 61 14.10 7.43 0.25
N LEU A 62 12.85 7.53 -0.16
CA LEU A 62 12.19 8.79 -0.53
C LEU A 62 11.37 9.39 0.61
N HIS A 63 11.33 8.76 1.78
CA HIS A 63 10.51 9.17 2.92
C HIS A 63 9.05 9.45 2.52
N ASN A 64 8.47 8.54 1.75
CA ASN A 64 7.09 8.68 1.27
C ASN A 64 6.09 8.70 2.42
N HIS A 65 5.00 9.45 2.26
CA HIS A 65 3.95 9.66 3.26
C HIS A 65 2.97 8.48 3.32
N ILE A 66 3.49 7.28 3.58
CA ILE A 66 2.75 6.03 3.45
C ILE A 66 1.51 5.94 4.35
N PRO A 67 1.58 6.18 5.66
CA PRO A 67 0.38 6.12 6.50
C PRO A 67 -0.70 7.13 6.08
N ASP A 68 -0.29 8.29 5.62
CA ASP A 68 -1.22 9.35 5.25
C ASP A 68 -2.00 9.01 3.99
N TRP A 69 -1.32 8.55 2.92
CA TRP A 69 -2.06 8.18 1.72
C TRP A 69 -2.85 6.86 1.87
N LEU A 70 -2.42 5.96 2.75
CA LEU A 70 -3.23 4.78 3.10
C LEU A 70 -4.54 5.20 3.78
N ARG A 71 -4.49 6.15 4.71
CA ARG A 71 -5.71 6.69 5.33
C ARG A 71 -6.63 7.34 4.30
N LEU A 72 -6.08 8.18 3.43
CA LEU A 72 -6.85 8.83 2.38
C LEU A 72 -7.49 7.80 1.44
N THR A 73 -6.78 6.73 1.12
CA THR A 73 -7.32 5.62 0.33
C THR A 73 -8.46 4.92 1.06
N ALA A 74 -8.31 4.63 2.35
CA ALA A 74 -9.36 4.01 3.16
C ALA A 74 -10.61 4.89 3.30
N GLU A 75 -10.45 6.21 3.20
CA GLU A 75 -11.54 7.19 3.20
C GLU A 75 -12.17 7.41 1.81
N GLY A 76 -11.68 6.74 0.78
CA GLY A 76 -12.14 6.94 -0.61
C GLY A 76 -11.64 8.24 -1.27
N ARG A 77 -10.72 8.95 -0.64
CA ARG A 77 -10.16 10.22 -1.12
C ARG A 77 -8.98 9.98 -2.07
N LEU A 78 -9.24 9.32 -3.17
CA LEU A 78 -8.19 8.78 -4.05
C LEU A 78 -7.33 9.86 -4.71
N ARG A 79 -7.90 11.01 -5.07
CA ARG A 79 -7.13 12.10 -5.66
C ARG A 79 -6.08 12.64 -4.70
N GLU A 80 -6.46 12.87 -3.46
CA GLU A 80 -5.55 13.35 -2.44
C GLU A 80 -4.50 12.29 -2.08
N ALA A 81 -4.90 11.01 -2.00
CA ALA A 81 -3.98 9.91 -1.82
C ALA A 81 -2.92 9.85 -2.94
N TYR A 82 -3.35 10.01 -4.18
CA TYR A 82 -2.47 10.07 -5.35
C TYR A 82 -1.48 11.26 -5.25
N GLU A 83 -1.97 12.45 -4.99
CA GLU A 83 -1.14 13.65 -4.87
C GLU A 83 -0.08 13.47 -3.77
N LEU A 84 -0.47 12.91 -2.63
CA LEU A 84 0.42 12.70 -1.50
C LEU A 84 1.45 11.58 -1.76
N SER A 85 1.05 10.47 -2.38
CA SER A 85 1.96 9.38 -2.73
C SER A 85 3.00 9.80 -3.77
N ASN A 86 2.67 10.75 -4.63
CA ASN A 86 3.56 11.27 -5.67
C ASN A 86 4.41 12.46 -5.21
N ALA A 87 4.17 12.99 -4.02
CA ALA A 87 4.82 14.22 -3.54
C ALA A 87 6.33 14.07 -3.34
N THR A 88 6.83 12.86 -3.11
CA THR A 88 8.25 12.60 -2.82
C THR A 88 9.01 11.97 -3.99
N SER A 89 8.35 11.73 -5.13
CA SER A 89 8.99 11.12 -6.30
C SER A 89 8.40 11.70 -7.58
N THR A 90 9.26 11.94 -8.56
CA THR A 90 8.85 12.36 -9.90
C THR A 90 8.44 11.19 -10.80
N MET A 91 8.81 9.96 -10.41
CA MET A 91 8.55 8.73 -11.19
C MET A 91 8.04 7.60 -10.29
N PRO A 92 6.93 7.81 -9.56
CA PRO A 92 6.45 6.84 -8.58
C PRO A 92 6.03 5.50 -9.20
N GLU A 93 5.53 5.50 -10.43
CA GLU A 93 5.14 4.29 -11.16
C GLU A 93 6.33 3.38 -11.49
N ILE A 94 7.52 3.92 -11.66
CA ILE A 94 8.75 3.15 -11.86
C ILE A 94 9.34 2.75 -10.51
N CYS A 95 9.52 3.71 -9.62
CA CYS A 95 10.10 3.49 -8.29
C CYS A 95 9.30 2.45 -7.50
N GLY A 96 7.97 2.52 -7.54
CA GLY A 96 7.11 1.58 -6.83
C GLY A 96 7.17 0.14 -7.35
N ARG A 97 7.57 -0.05 -8.61
CA ARG A 97 7.70 -1.40 -9.20
C ARG A 97 9.05 -2.05 -8.99
N ILE A 98 10.12 -1.27 -8.87
CA ILE A 98 11.48 -1.80 -8.78
C ILE A 98 12.03 -1.82 -7.35
N CYS A 99 11.45 -1.08 -6.42
CA CYS A 99 11.95 -1.05 -5.06
C CYS A 99 11.69 -2.39 -4.34
N PRO A 100 12.62 -2.84 -3.48
CA PRO A 100 12.45 -4.04 -2.69
C PRO A 100 11.60 -3.76 -1.45
N GLN A 101 10.28 -3.62 -1.61
CA GLN A 101 9.33 -3.28 -0.55
C GLN A 101 9.44 -4.23 0.65
N ASP A 102 9.70 -5.52 0.40
CA ASP A 102 9.90 -6.55 1.41
C ASP A 102 11.06 -6.26 2.37
N ARG A 103 12.00 -5.41 1.98
CA ARG A 103 13.14 -4.97 2.79
C ARG A 103 13.03 -3.53 3.27
N LEU A 104 12.13 -2.77 2.72
CA LEU A 104 11.95 -1.33 3.00
C LEU A 104 10.67 -1.10 3.79
N CYS A 105 9.61 -0.59 3.13
CA CYS A 105 8.38 -0.24 3.81
C CYS A 105 7.64 -1.45 4.39
N GLU A 106 7.38 -2.48 3.59
CA GLU A 106 6.63 -3.65 4.03
C GLU A 106 7.42 -4.46 5.06
N GLY A 107 8.72 -4.69 4.83
CA GLY A 107 9.58 -5.43 5.76
C GLY A 107 9.79 -4.75 7.11
N ASN A 108 9.49 -3.47 7.23
CA ASN A 108 9.58 -2.69 8.48
C ASN A 108 8.23 -2.26 9.02
N CYS A 109 7.15 -2.77 8.44
CA CYS A 109 5.81 -2.49 8.91
C CYS A 109 5.56 -3.14 10.28
N VAL A 110 5.00 -2.38 11.22
CA VAL A 110 4.64 -2.88 12.55
C VAL A 110 3.66 -4.06 12.48
N ILE A 111 2.76 -4.04 11.51
CA ILE A 111 1.78 -5.11 11.30
C ILE A 111 2.46 -6.38 10.80
N GLU A 112 3.49 -6.26 9.98
CA GLU A 112 4.32 -7.39 9.56
C GLU A 112 4.99 -8.06 10.77
N PHE A 113 5.59 -7.28 11.65
CA PHE A 113 6.19 -7.79 12.88
C PHE A 113 5.18 -8.43 13.83
N SER A 114 3.93 -8.03 13.76
CA SER A 114 2.85 -8.66 14.55
C SER A 114 2.37 -10.01 13.99
N GLY A 115 2.86 -10.40 12.82
CA GLY A 115 2.47 -11.65 12.15
C GLY A 115 1.19 -11.55 11.30
N HIS A 116 0.64 -10.35 11.09
CA HIS A 116 -0.58 -10.16 10.30
C HIS A 116 -0.33 -9.83 8.83
N GLY A 117 0.94 -9.66 8.44
CA GLY A 117 1.32 -9.21 7.11
C GLY A 117 1.22 -7.69 6.94
N ALA A 118 2.16 -7.10 6.20
CA ALA A 118 2.20 -5.67 5.91
C ALA A 118 0.94 -5.18 5.18
N VAL A 119 0.74 -3.87 5.16
CA VAL A 119 -0.33 -3.22 4.39
C VAL A 119 0.05 -3.08 2.93
#